data_1bc6b415900f98a2f8103a58dcb1da06
#
_entry.id   1bc6b415900f98a2f8103a58dcb1da06
#
_cell.length_a   1.000
_cell.length_b   1.000
_cell.length_c   1.000
_cell.angle_alpha   90.00
_cell.angle_beta   90.00
_cell.angle_gamma   90.00
#
_symmetry.space_group_name_H-M   'P 1'
#
loop_
_entity.id
_entity.type
_entity.pdbx_description
1 polymer ?
#
loop_
_entity_poly.entity_id
_entity_poly.type
_entity_poly.pdbx_seq_one_letter_code
_entity_poly.pdbx_strand_id
1 'polypeptide(L)'
;VNMAQSKNTVRVWNGTAWRNGASNHADGSGAFGRYAQRKVIATAMQSAIAGTDLRDPQFKYSLIASPNYPELVDEMVTLNSDRGETAFIIIDAPMRKNPTDVISWTNNSGSASENGEDGLVTKNTYSAVYYPAGQTTEPLNGNTVVVPPSHMALYTYAYNDNISFQWFAPAGLTRGVVQNASAVGFLTTENEFK
;
A
#
# COMPACT_ATOMS: atom_id res chain seq x y z
N VAL A 1 -13.09 -14.07 13.55
CA VAL A 1 -14.35 -13.49 13.03
C VAL A 1 -14.45 -13.78 11.54
N ASN A 2 -15.52 -14.47 11.10
CA ASN A 2 -15.71 -14.74 9.67
C ASN A 2 -16.30 -13.53 8.97
N MET A 3 -15.44 -12.73 8.38
CA MET A 3 -15.83 -11.50 7.69
C MET A 3 -16.46 -11.73 6.31
N ALA A 4 -16.43 -12.97 5.81
CA ALA A 4 -17.07 -13.34 4.55
C ALA A 4 -18.59 -13.58 4.70
N GLN A 5 -19.09 -13.68 5.92
CA GLN A 5 -20.52 -13.81 6.17
C GLN A 5 -21.28 -12.53 5.84
N SER A 6 -22.60 -12.65 5.77
CA SER A 6 -23.48 -11.52 5.47
C SER A 6 -23.11 -10.28 6.28
N LYS A 7 -22.91 -9.16 5.59
CA LYS A 7 -22.61 -7.85 6.21
C LYS A 7 -23.58 -7.47 7.34
N ASN A 8 -24.80 -7.97 7.28
CA ASN A 8 -25.84 -7.64 8.25
C ASN A 8 -25.78 -8.48 9.54
N THR A 9 -24.99 -9.55 9.56
CA THR A 9 -24.88 -10.44 10.71
C THR A 9 -23.61 -10.20 11.54
N VAL A 10 -22.63 -9.50 10.99
CA VAL A 10 -21.38 -9.18 11.67
C VAL A 10 -21.51 -7.83 12.37
N ARG A 11 -21.39 -7.85 13.69
CA ARG A 11 -21.32 -6.62 14.50
C ARG A 11 -19.85 -6.26 14.74
N VAL A 12 -19.53 -5.00 14.63
CA VAL A 12 -18.19 -4.45 14.85
C VAL A 12 -18.26 -3.27 15.81
N TRP A 13 -17.24 -3.19 16.65
CA TRP A 13 -17.07 -2.07 17.57
C TRP A 13 -16.44 -0.89 16.84
N ASN A 14 -17.07 0.29 16.92
CA ASN A 14 -16.60 1.51 16.28
C ASN A 14 -15.89 2.50 17.24
N GLY A 15 -15.53 2.04 18.42
CA GLY A 15 -14.96 2.88 19.48
C GLY A 15 -15.98 3.36 20.53
N THR A 16 -17.26 3.38 20.18
CA THR A 16 -18.33 3.87 21.07
C THR A 16 -19.47 2.88 21.22
N ALA A 17 -19.83 2.18 20.14
CA ALA A 17 -20.96 1.25 20.14
C ALA A 17 -20.75 0.11 19.15
N TRP A 18 -21.46 -1.01 19.37
CA TRP A 18 -21.53 -2.10 18.42
C TRP A 18 -22.43 -1.73 17.25
N ARG A 19 -21.87 -1.73 16.04
CA ARG A 19 -22.56 -1.42 14.79
C ARG A 19 -22.74 -2.66 13.91
N ASN A 20 -23.71 -2.58 13.02
CA ASN A 20 -23.86 -3.59 11.98
C ASN A 20 -22.65 -3.52 11.03
N GLY A 21 -22.07 -4.66 10.67
CA GLY A 21 -20.94 -4.75 9.78
C GLY A 21 -21.17 -4.24 8.35
N ALA A 22 -22.42 -3.93 7.99
CA ALA A 22 -22.74 -3.26 6.73
C ALA A 22 -22.43 -1.75 6.74
N SER A 23 -22.25 -1.15 7.92
CA SER A 23 -22.04 0.28 8.08
C SER A 23 -20.57 0.63 8.17
N ASN A 24 -20.14 1.65 7.45
CA ASN A 24 -18.77 2.17 7.46
C ASN A 24 -18.60 3.36 8.41
N HIS A 25 -19.65 4.13 8.61
CA HIS A 25 -19.69 5.32 9.44
C HIS A 25 -20.65 5.14 10.62
N ALA A 26 -20.52 6.02 11.61
CA ALA A 26 -21.40 6.03 12.77
C ALA A 26 -22.89 6.24 12.42
N ASP A 27 -23.16 6.91 11.30
CA ASP A 27 -24.49 7.16 10.76
C ASP A 27 -25.08 5.95 10.01
N GLY A 28 -24.32 4.87 9.87
CA GLY A 28 -24.75 3.67 9.16
C GLY A 28 -24.41 3.65 7.68
N SER A 29 -23.79 4.70 7.14
CA SER A 29 -23.36 4.73 5.75
C SER A 29 -22.10 3.87 5.52
N GLY A 30 -21.98 3.31 4.32
CA GLY A 30 -20.80 2.56 3.90
C GLY A 30 -20.64 1.17 4.51
N ALA A 31 -19.46 0.60 4.36
CA ALA A 31 -19.16 -0.79 4.68
C ALA A 31 -18.25 -0.92 5.91
N PHE A 32 -18.81 -0.69 7.07
CA PHE A 32 -18.08 -0.77 8.35
C PHE A 32 -17.41 -2.15 8.57
N GLY A 33 -18.00 -3.21 8.04
CA GLY A 33 -17.42 -4.54 8.07
C GLY A 33 -16.11 -4.65 7.28
N ARG A 34 -15.97 -3.94 6.17
CA ARG A 34 -14.73 -3.91 5.38
C ARG A 34 -13.62 -3.18 6.14
N TYR A 35 -13.95 -2.12 6.83
CA TYR A 35 -12.99 -1.40 7.67
C TYR A 35 -12.45 -2.28 8.79
N ALA A 36 -13.34 -2.96 9.52
CA ALA A 36 -12.94 -3.89 10.56
C ALA A 36 -12.13 -5.07 10.03
N GLN A 37 -12.50 -5.60 8.85
CA GLN A 37 -11.73 -6.64 8.17
C GLN A 37 -10.32 -6.17 7.83
N ARG A 38 -10.19 -4.97 7.27
CA ARG A 38 -8.89 -4.37 6.96
C ARG A 38 -8.04 -4.23 8.21
N LYS A 39 -8.60 -3.72 9.30
CA LYS A 39 -7.88 -3.56 10.57
C LYS A 39 -7.38 -4.90 11.13
N VAL A 40 -8.20 -5.95 11.08
CA VAL A 40 -7.78 -7.30 11.50
C VAL A 40 -6.62 -7.82 10.66
N ILE A 41 -6.71 -7.65 9.34
CA ILE A 41 -5.64 -8.08 8.43
C ILE A 41 -4.36 -7.27 8.69
N ALA A 42 -4.46 -5.95 8.78
CA ALA A 42 -3.31 -5.08 9.05
C ALA A 42 -2.63 -5.45 10.37
N THR A 43 -3.40 -5.64 11.45
CA THR A 43 -2.85 -6.06 12.75
C THR A 43 -2.16 -7.43 12.68
N ALA A 44 -2.72 -8.38 11.94
CA ALA A 44 -2.09 -9.68 11.75
C ALA A 44 -0.78 -9.57 10.97
N MET A 45 -0.74 -8.73 9.92
CA MET A 45 0.47 -8.46 9.14
C MET A 45 1.53 -7.73 9.98
N GLN A 46 1.15 -6.74 10.79
CA GLN A 46 2.03 -6.07 11.74
C GLN A 46 2.71 -7.07 12.68
N SER A 47 1.91 -7.97 13.27
CA SER A 47 2.43 -9.02 14.14
C SER A 47 3.39 -9.96 13.42
N ALA A 48 3.11 -10.30 12.16
CA ALA A 48 3.98 -11.15 11.35
C ALA A 48 5.31 -10.44 11.01
N ILE A 49 5.26 -9.16 10.64
CA ILE A 49 6.46 -8.35 10.35
C ILE A 49 7.31 -8.14 11.61
N ALA A 50 6.69 -8.01 12.78
CA ALA A 50 7.37 -7.89 14.06
C ALA A 50 8.07 -9.18 14.51
N GLY A 51 7.74 -10.32 13.90
CA GLY A 51 8.34 -11.61 14.18
C GLY A 51 9.84 -11.67 13.85
N THR A 52 10.52 -12.69 14.38
CA THR A 52 11.97 -12.91 14.20
C THR A 52 12.33 -13.49 12.84
N ASP A 53 11.41 -14.18 12.20
CA ASP A 53 11.68 -14.97 11.00
C ASP A 53 12.18 -14.12 9.83
N LEU A 54 11.55 -12.95 9.60
CA LEU A 54 11.97 -12.03 8.54
C LEU A 54 13.30 -11.32 8.84
N ARG A 55 13.77 -11.36 10.09
CA ARG A 55 15.05 -10.80 10.53
C ARG A 55 16.21 -11.77 10.40
N ASP A 56 15.92 -13.04 10.15
CA ASP A 56 16.94 -14.06 9.99
C ASP A 56 17.83 -13.74 8.77
N PRO A 57 19.18 -13.67 8.95
CA PRO A 57 20.11 -13.39 7.85
C PRO A 57 20.12 -14.45 6.73
N GLN A 58 19.54 -15.62 6.97
CA GLN A 58 19.40 -16.65 5.94
C GLN A 58 18.43 -16.22 4.84
N PHE A 59 17.42 -15.40 5.17
CA PHE A 59 16.49 -14.86 4.19
C PHE A 59 17.07 -13.59 3.56
N LYS A 60 17.50 -13.72 2.30
CA LYS A 60 18.02 -12.59 1.54
C LYS A 60 16.92 -11.99 0.67
N TYR A 61 16.58 -10.76 0.91
CA TYR A 61 15.70 -9.96 0.06
C TYR A 61 16.18 -8.50 0.02
N SER A 62 15.96 -7.85 -1.11
CA SER A 62 16.36 -6.47 -1.38
C SER A 62 15.19 -5.52 -1.52
N LEU A 63 13.95 -6.02 -1.54
CA LEU A 63 12.75 -5.21 -1.66
C LEU A 63 11.75 -5.62 -0.57
N ILE A 64 11.12 -4.62 0.03
CA ILE A 64 10.02 -4.78 0.99
C ILE A 64 8.83 -4.00 0.44
N ALA A 65 7.71 -4.66 0.29
CA ALA A 65 6.48 -4.02 -0.17
C ALA A 65 5.27 -4.60 0.55
N SER A 66 4.30 -3.74 0.81
CA SER A 66 3.00 -4.13 1.35
C SER A 66 1.89 -3.51 0.50
N PRO A 67 1.49 -4.19 -0.60
CA PRO A 67 0.57 -3.61 -1.56
C PRO A 67 -0.75 -3.17 -0.94
N ASN A 68 -1.06 -1.88 -1.09
CA ASN A 68 -2.28 -1.23 -0.59
C ASN A 68 -2.47 -1.24 0.95
N TYR A 69 -1.36 -1.39 1.73
CA TYR A 69 -1.39 -1.31 3.19
C TYR A 69 -0.40 -0.24 3.70
N PRO A 70 -0.72 1.06 3.57
CA PRO A 70 0.12 2.13 4.11
C PRO A 70 0.25 2.08 5.64
N GLU A 71 -0.64 1.33 6.32
CA GLU A 71 -0.61 1.09 7.76
C GLU A 71 0.63 0.32 8.23
N LEU A 72 1.35 -0.34 7.32
CA LEU A 72 2.50 -1.19 7.64
C LEU A 72 3.85 -0.49 7.43
N VAL A 73 3.85 0.78 7.10
CA VAL A 73 5.09 1.51 6.77
C VAL A 73 6.05 1.53 7.95
N ASP A 74 5.57 1.76 9.16
CA ASP A 74 6.39 1.82 10.36
C ASP A 74 7.06 0.48 10.66
N GLU A 75 6.33 -0.61 10.53
CA GLU A 75 6.85 -1.96 10.71
C GLU A 75 7.86 -2.34 9.62
N MET A 76 7.61 -1.95 8.37
CA MET A 76 8.55 -2.18 7.26
C MET A 76 9.86 -1.41 7.46
N VAL A 77 9.78 -0.17 7.92
CA VAL A 77 10.98 0.64 8.23
C VAL A 77 11.74 0.04 9.41
N THR A 78 11.04 -0.36 10.47
CA THR A 78 11.66 -1.02 11.62
C THR A 78 12.35 -2.33 11.22
N LEU A 79 11.67 -3.16 10.42
CA LEU A 79 12.24 -4.40 9.89
C LEU A 79 13.53 -4.12 9.09
N ASN A 80 13.51 -3.13 8.21
CA ASN A 80 14.68 -2.78 7.39
C ASN A 80 15.83 -2.25 8.25
N SER A 81 15.53 -1.43 9.26
CA SER A 81 16.52 -0.92 10.21
C SER A 81 17.17 -2.06 11.01
N ASP A 82 16.38 -3.00 11.52
CA ASP A 82 16.88 -4.18 12.25
C ASP A 82 17.80 -5.05 11.40
N ARG A 83 17.60 -5.03 10.08
CA ARG A 83 18.44 -5.74 9.10
C ARG A 83 19.63 -4.94 8.58
N GLY A 84 19.90 -3.76 9.13
CA GLY A 84 21.00 -2.89 8.70
C GLY A 84 20.73 -2.20 7.37
N GLU A 85 19.46 -1.88 7.07
CA GLU A 85 19.04 -1.10 5.88
C GLU A 85 19.45 -1.74 4.55
N THR A 86 19.35 -3.06 4.48
CA THR A 86 19.77 -3.84 3.30
C THR A 86 18.73 -3.93 2.20
N ALA A 87 17.52 -3.42 2.43
CA ALA A 87 16.41 -3.49 1.49
C ALA A 87 15.84 -2.09 1.18
N PHE A 88 15.19 -1.98 0.03
CA PHE A 88 14.44 -0.80 -0.37
C PHE A 88 12.95 -1.02 -0.15
N ILE A 89 12.28 -0.02 0.45
CA ILE A 89 10.87 -0.10 0.84
C ILE A 89 10.01 0.60 -0.21
N ILE A 90 9.05 -0.12 -0.75
CA ILE A 90 8.06 0.39 -1.70
C ILE A 90 6.76 0.67 -0.95
N ILE A 91 6.39 1.93 -0.87
CA ILE A 91 5.21 2.41 -0.15
C ILE A 91 4.13 2.80 -1.14
N ASP A 92 2.93 2.29 -0.95
CA ASP A 92 1.75 2.74 -1.67
C ASP A 92 1.11 3.93 -0.97
N ALA A 93 0.87 5.00 -1.73
CA ALA A 93 -0.07 6.02 -1.28
C ALA A 93 -1.50 5.42 -1.24
N PRO A 94 -2.37 5.92 -0.35
CA PRO A 94 -3.76 5.45 -0.29
C PRO A 94 -4.46 5.59 -1.65
N MET A 95 -4.90 4.47 -2.22
CA MET A 95 -5.31 4.33 -3.63
C MET A 95 -6.46 5.24 -4.08
N ARG A 96 -7.30 5.69 -3.13
CA ARG A 96 -8.53 6.46 -3.44
C ARG A 96 -8.41 7.95 -3.20
N LYS A 97 -7.26 8.41 -2.71
CA LYS A 97 -7.02 9.82 -2.48
C LYS A 97 -6.69 10.52 -3.80
N ASN A 98 -7.17 11.74 -3.96
CA ASN A 98 -6.77 12.60 -5.07
C ASN A 98 -5.33 13.12 -4.86
N PRO A 99 -4.68 13.70 -5.89
CA PRO A 99 -3.29 14.16 -5.78
C PRO A 99 -3.03 15.12 -4.61
N THR A 100 -3.92 16.08 -4.39
CA THR A 100 -3.80 17.07 -3.28
C THR A 100 -3.84 16.40 -1.91
N ASP A 101 -4.73 15.40 -1.74
CA ASP A 101 -4.86 14.66 -0.49
C ASP A 101 -3.65 13.74 -0.26
N VAL A 102 -3.04 13.22 -1.33
CA VAL A 102 -1.80 12.44 -1.24
C VAL A 102 -0.64 13.31 -0.81
N ILE A 103 -0.51 14.53 -1.33
CA ILE A 103 0.50 15.49 -0.89
C ILE A 103 0.32 15.81 0.60
N SER A 104 -0.90 16.04 1.04
CA SER A 104 -1.21 16.26 2.45
C SER A 104 -0.87 15.05 3.31
N TRP A 105 -1.16 13.85 2.82
CA TRP A 105 -0.83 12.59 3.47
C TRP A 105 0.70 12.38 3.59
N THR A 106 1.46 12.62 2.51
CA THR A 106 2.93 12.49 2.53
C THR A 106 3.60 13.53 3.42
N ASN A 107 3.02 14.71 3.54
CA ASN A 107 3.54 15.77 4.39
C ASN A 107 3.15 15.58 5.87
N ASN A 108 2.37 14.57 6.18
CA ASN A 108 1.86 14.30 7.52
C ASN A 108 1.27 15.56 8.17
N SER A 109 0.43 16.26 7.46
CA SER A 109 -0.28 17.44 7.97
C SER A 109 -1.41 17.08 8.95
N GLY A 110 -1.72 15.78 9.09
CA GLY A 110 -2.65 15.23 10.07
C GLY A 110 -1.93 14.44 11.17
N SER A 111 -2.60 14.23 12.29
CA SER A 111 -2.13 13.28 13.29
C SER A 111 -2.13 11.87 12.68
N ALA A 112 -1.05 11.12 12.91
CA ALA A 112 -1.02 9.71 12.57
C ALA A 112 -2.19 9.01 13.26
N SER A 113 -3.10 8.49 12.47
CA SER A 113 -4.08 7.58 12.99
C SER A 113 -3.51 6.16 12.98
N GLU A 114 -4.11 5.30 13.80
CA GLU A 114 -3.79 3.87 13.83
C GLU A 114 -3.95 3.16 12.46
N ASN A 115 -4.37 3.86 11.43
CA ASN A 115 -4.74 3.28 10.15
C ASN A 115 -3.75 3.60 9.02
N GLY A 116 -2.73 4.45 9.25
CA GLY A 116 -1.78 4.86 8.20
C GLY A 116 -2.42 5.55 6.98
N GLU A 117 -3.75 5.62 6.94
CA GLU A 117 -4.49 6.27 5.86
C GLU A 117 -4.54 7.79 6.04
N ASP A 118 -4.31 8.28 7.25
CA ASP A 118 -4.44 9.69 7.59
C ASP A 118 -3.12 10.46 7.50
N GLY A 119 -1.99 9.78 7.43
CA GLY A 119 -0.70 10.43 7.25
C GLY A 119 0.48 9.46 7.22
N LEU A 120 1.50 9.81 6.45
CA LEU A 120 2.79 9.13 6.44
C LEU A 120 3.67 9.73 7.54
N VAL A 121 3.74 9.06 8.67
CA VAL A 121 4.50 9.53 9.86
C VAL A 121 5.98 9.29 9.69
N THR A 122 6.33 8.07 9.30
CA THR A 122 7.71 7.64 9.21
C THR A 122 8.27 7.93 7.82
N LYS A 123 9.33 8.73 7.77
CA LYS A 123 10.10 8.98 6.56
C LYS A 123 11.45 8.30 6.68
N ASN A 124 11.83 7.55 5.66
CA ASN A 124 13.08 6.80 5.65
C ASN A 124 13.79 7.01 4.31
N THR A 125 15.13 7.07 4.34
CA THR A 125 15.96 7.30 3.14
C THR A 125 15.95 6.12 2.17
N TYR A 126 15.65 4.93 2.68
CA TYR A 126 15.57 3.69 1.88
C TYR A 126 14.14 3.35 1.47
N SER A 127 13.30 4.36 1.33
CA SER A 127 11.90 4.17 0.94
C SER A 127 11.47 5.16 -0.14
N ALA A 128 10.51 4.75 -0.97
CA ALA A 128 9.83 5.63 -1.90
C ALA A 128 8.32 5.40 -1.88
N VAL A 129 7.58 6.49 -2.02
CA VAL A 129 6.12 6.48 -2.13
C VAL A 129 5.74 6.52 -3.61
N TYR A 130 4.84 5.63 -3.99
CA TYR A 130 4.33 5.52 -5.35
C TYR A 130 2.86 5.90 -5.42
N TYR A 131 2.53 6.65 -6.47
CA TYR A 131 1.19 7.13 -6.79
C TYR A 131 1.13 7.44 -8.30
N PRO A 132 0.00 7.32 -8.97
CA PRO A 132 -1.31 6.79 -8.53
C PRO A 132 -1.44 5.27 -8.71
N ALA A 133 -2.59 4.72 -8.30
CA ALA A 133 -2.98 3.37 -8.64
C ALA A 133 -3.13 3.22 -10.16
N GLY A 134 -2.83 2.05 -10.69
CA GLY A 134 -2.97 1.73 -12.10
C GLY A 134 -4.15 0.82 -12.39
N GLN A 135 -4.44 0.66 -13.67
CA GLN A 135 -5.38 -0.33 -14.17
C GLN A 135 -4.63 -1.33 -15.04
N THR A 136 -4.92 -2.59 -14.85
CA THR A 136 -4.39 -3.67 -15.68
C THR A 136 -5.52 -4.62 -16.08
N THR A 137 -5.24 -5.46 -17.06
CA THR A 137 -6.20 -6.48 -17.49
C THR A 137 -5.91 -7.80 -16.80
N GLU A 138 -6.90 -8.38 -16.14
CA GLU A 138 -6.79 -9.69 -15.53
C GLU A 138 -6.63 -10.77 -16.64
N PRO A 139 -5.57 -11.59 -16.60
CA PRO A 139 -5.29 -12.54 -17.68
C PRO A 139 -6.35 -13.62 -17.86
N LEU A 140 -7.07 -13.98 -16.80
CA LEU A 140 -8.05 -15.07 -16.83
C LEU A 140 -9.38 -14.68 -17.46
N ASN A 141 -9.89 -13.49 -17.16
CA ASN A 141 -11.23 -13.07 -17.53
C ASN A 141 -11.24 -11.87 -18.50
N GLY A 142 -10.08 -11.25 -18.75
CA GLY A 142 -9.99 -10.03 -19.54
C GLY A 142 -10.58 -8.78 -18.89
N ASN A 143 -10.95 -8.86 -17.61
CA ASN A 143 -11.53 -7.73 -16.89
C ASN A 143 -10.47 -6.70 -16.51
N THR A 144 -10.83 -5.43 -16.58
CA THR A 144 -9.97 -4.36 -16.05
C THR A 144 -10.04 -4.34 -14.53
N VAL A 145 -8.90 -4.45 -13.87
CA VAL A 145 -8.75 -4.40 -12.42
C VAL A 145 -7.85 -3.25 -12.01
N VAL A 146 -8.15 -2.64 -10.88
CA VAL A 146 -7.31 -1.60 -10.29
C VAL A 146 -6.26 -2.25 -9.41
N VAL A 147 -5.00 -1.89 -9.64
CA VAL A 147 -3.85 -2.43 -8.91
C VAL A 147 -3.10 -1.32 -8.17
N PRO A 148 -2.52 -1.63 -6.99
CA PRO A 148 -1.74 -0.66 -6.25
C PRO A 148 -0.46 -0.26 -7.01
N PRO A 149 0.07 0.95 -6.79
CA PRO A 149 1.28 1.43 -7.47
C PRO A 149 2.50 0.53 -7.24
N SER A 150 2.62 -0.08 -6.06
CA SER A 150 3.70 -1.04 -5.75
C SER A 150 3.74 -2.22 -6.71
N HIS A 151 2.59 -2.70 -7.16
CA HIS A 151 2.51 -3.78 -8.14
C HIS A 151 3.19 -3.38 -9.47
N MET A 152 2.95 -2.15 -9.92
CA MET A 152 3.57 -1.61 -11.13
C MET A 152 5.07 -1.37 -10.94
N ALA A 153 5.45 -0.83 -9.78
CA ALA A 153 6.85 -0.57 -9.45
C ALA A 153 7.66 -1.88 -9.39
N LEU A 154 7.16 -2.90 -8.70
CA LEU A 154 7.80 -4.22 -8.61
C LEU A 154 7.97 -4.86 -9.98
N TYR A 155 6.94 -4.80 -10.83
CA TYR A 155 7.03 -5.30 -12.19
C TYR A 155 8.11 -4.56 -12.99
N THR A 156 8.14 -3.23 -12.89
CA THR A 156 9.11 -2.40 -13.61
C THR A 156 10.54 -2.71 -13.15
N TYR A 157 10.76 -2.93 -11.86
CA TYR A 157 12.08 -3.32 -11.34
C TYR A 157 12.50 -4.69 -11.85
N ALA A 158 11.62 -5.68 -11.71
CA ALA A 158 11.91 -7.03 -12.19
C ALA A 158 12.15 -7.07 -13.72
N TYR A 159 11.38 -6.30 -14.49
CA TYR A 159 11.55 -6.17 -15.92
C TYR A 159 12.91 -5.52 -16.26
N ASN A 160 13.27 -4.43 -15.57
CA ASN A 160 14.55 -3.77 -15.77
C ASN A 160 15.74 -4.70 -15.46
N ASP A 161 15.66 -5.45 -14.38
CA ASP A 161 16.71 -6.42 -13.99
C ASP A 161 16.87 -7.56 -15.01
N ASN A 162 15.81 -7.91 -15.71
CA ASN A 162 15.83 -8.95 -16.73
C ASN A 162 16.39 -8.48 -18.07
N ILE A 163 16.21 -7.20 -18.44
CA ILE A 163 16.61 -6.67 -19.75
C ILE A 163 17.89 -5.83 -19.72
N SER A 164 18.37 -5.49 -18.52
CA SER A 164 19.48 -4.57 -18.33
C SER A 164 20.33 -5.00 -17.14
N PHE A 165 21.38 -4.24 -16.84
CA PHE A 165 22.17 -4.48 -15.63
C PHE A 165 21.45 -3.99 -14.38
N GLN A 166 21.59 -4.69 -13.28
CA GLN A 166 20.93 -4.40 -12.01
C GLN A 166 21.23 -3.00 -11.44
N TRP A 167 22.37 -2.41 -11.80
CA TRP A 167 22.72 -1.05 -11.38
C TRP A 167 22.13 0.06 -12.27
N PHE A 168 21.47 -0.29 -13.37
CA PHE A 168 20.78 0.71 -14.18
C PHE A 168 19.41 1.04 -13.56
N ALA A 169 19.19 2.33 -13.31
CA ALA A 169 17.90 2.78 -12.85
C ALA A 169 16.80 2.51 -13.90
N PRO A 170 15.62 2.02 -13.48
CA PRO A 170 14.45 1.91 -14.36
C PRO A 170 13.84 3.29 -14.60
N ALA A 171 14.51 4.07 -15.45
CA ALA A 171 14.13 5.46 -15.72
C ALA A 171 14.16 5.77 -17.22
N GLY A 172 13.48 6.86 -17.60
CA GLY A 172 13.40 7.32 -18.98
C GLY A 172 12.36 6.59 -19.81
N LEU A 173 12.26 6.99 -21.10
CA LEU A 173 11.18 6.56 -22.00
C LEU A 173 11.29 5.12 -22.49
N THR A 174 12.36 4.42 -22.17
CA THR A 174 12.57 3.03 -22.57
C THR A 174 12.50 2.07 -21.41
N ARG A 175 13.20 2.33 -20.31
CA ARG A 175 13.29 1.44 -19.15
C ARG A 175 12.34 1.79 -18.01
N GLY A 176 11.92 3.04 -17.94
CA GLY A 176 10.97 3.53 -16.92
C GLY A 176 9.51 3.47 -17.36
N VAL A 177 9.23 2.90 -18.54
CA VAL A 177 7.85 2.71 -18.99
C VAL A 177 7.20 1.57 -18.23
N VAL A 178 6.05 1.86 -17.61
CA VAL A 178 5.26 0.87 -16.89
C VAL A 178 4.53 -0.03 -17.89
N GLN A 179 5.03 -1.23 -18.09
CA GLN A 179 4.54 -2.17 -19.13
C GLN A 179 3.21 -2.84 -18.77
N ASN A 180 2.92 -2.98 -17.48
CA ASN A 180 1.78 -3.73 -16.97
C ASN A 180 0.57 -2.85 -16.58
N ALA A 181 0.54 -1.61 -17.04
CA ALA A 181 -0.59 -0.71 -16.81
C ALA A 181 -1.22 -0.30 -18.13
N SER A 182 -2.54 -0.43 -18.26
CA SER A 182 -3.34 0.04 -19.38
C SER A 182 -3.82 1.48 -19.19
N ALA A 183 -3.97 1.92 -17.94
CA ALA A 183 -4.37 3.27 -17.57
C ALA A 183 -3.93 3.59 -16.14
N VAL A 184 -3.99 4.87 -15.79
CA VAL A 184 -3.74 5.37 -14.42
C VAL A 184 -5.06 5.76 -13.77
N GLY A 185 -5.13 5.64 -12.45
CA GLY A 185 -6.34 5.95 -11.68
C GLY A 185 -6.66 7.45 -11.63
N PHE A 186 -5.63 8.30 -11.67
CA PHE A 186 -5.76 9.75 -11.72
C PHE A 186 -4.78 10.34 -12.74
N LEU A 187 -5.28 11.27 -13.54
CA LEU A 187 -4.44 12.11 -14.38
C LEU A 187 -4.02 13.32 -13.56
N THR A 188 -2.74 13.41 -13.25
CA THR A 188 -2.17 14.55 -12.54
C THR A 188 -1.98 15.73 -13.49
N THR A 189 -2.25 16.94 -13.02
CA THR A 189 -1.97 18.17 -13.73
C THR A 189 -0.51 18.57 -13.55
N GLU A 190 0.00 19.47 -14.41
CA GLU A 190 1.38 19.96 -14.32
C GLU A 190 1.70 20.60 -12.96
N ASN A 191 0.72 21.26 -12.33
CA ASN A 191 0.89 21.88 -11.01
C ASN A 191 0.95 20.86 -9.86
N GLU A 192 0.37 19.67 -10.05
CA GLU A 192 0.40 18.59 -9.05
C GLU A 192 1.68 17.74 -9.17
N PHE A 193 2.44 17.96 -10.25
CA PHE A 193 3.72 17.29 -10.49
C PHE A 193 4.92 18.01 -9.87
N LYS A 194 4.74 19.24 -9.43
CA LYS A 194 5.76 20.10 -8.81
C LYS A 194 5.67 20.05 -7.31
#